data_fb40b756ffd6de6aab530de2496fd08c
#
_entry.id   fb40b756ffd6de6aab530de2496fd08c
#
_cell.length_a   1.000
_cell.length_b   1.000
_cell.length_c   1.000
_cell.angle_alpha   90.00
_cell.angle_beta   90.00
_cell.angle_gamma   90.00
#
_symmetry.space_group_name_H-M   'P 1'
#
loop_
_entity.id
_entity.type
_entity.pdbx_description
1 polymer ?
#
loop_
_entity_poly.entity_id
_entity_poly.type
_entity_poly.pdbx_seq_one_letter_code
_entity_poly.pdbx_strand_id
1 'polypeptide(L)'
;YFAAAYPICEAYNDSWISDEEITSIKNVPIWFTYAKNDRVVDPNENSKATIDRLIKAGNVNLHKSVFDSVVDTSGLYKDEEGNPYEYPGHFSWIYVFNDECKEGKESLWSWLAKQSKA
;
A
#
# COMPACT_ATOMS: atom_id res chain seq x y z
N TYR A 1 -10.26 -8.69 -15.60
CA TYR A 1 -8.94 -8.28 -16.05
C TYR A 1 -8.63 -6.85 -15.61
N PHE A 2 -7.45 -6.65 -15.02
CA PHE A 2 -7.05 -5.37 -14.47
C PHE A 2 -5.78 -4.87 -15.14
N ALA A 3 -5.72 -3.55 -15.42
CA ALA A 3 -4.49 -2.90 -15.89
C ALA A 3 -3.49 -2.71 -14.76
N ALA A 4 -3.98 -2.59 -13.52
CA ALA A 4 -3.17 -2.37 -12.33
C ALA A 4 -3.98 -2.70 -11.06
N ALA A 5 -3.28 -2.79 -9.93
CA ALA A 5 -3.90 -2.96 -8.63
C ALA A 5 -3.24 -2.03 -7.60
N TYR A 6 -4.01 -1.58 -6.61
CA TYR A 6 -3.47 -0.75 -5.53
C TYR A 6 -4.01 -1.23 -4.16
N PRO A 7 -3.52 -2.36 -3.67
CA PRO A 7 -3.96 -2.89 -2.38
C PRO A 7 -3.68 -1.91 -1.24
N ILE A 8 -4.69 -1.68 -0.41
CA ILE A 8 -4.58 -0.79 0.76
C ILE A 8 -4.77 -1.66 1.99
N CYS A 9 -3.78 -1.67 2.90
CA CYS A 9 -3.78 -2.51 4.10
C CYS A 9 -4.28 -3.94 3.79
N GLU A 10 -3.60 -4.60 2.87
CA GLU A 10 -3.96 -5.95 2.41
C GLU A 10 -4.22 -6.90 3.58
N ALA A 11 -5.41 -7.48 3.60
CA ALA A 11 -5.86 -8.36 4.68
C ALA A 11 -5.66 -9.85 4.39
N TYR A 12 -5.22 -10.21 3.20
CA TYR A 12 -4.99 -11.59 2.82
C TYR A 12 -3.61 -12.03 3.27
N ASN A 13 -3.55 -13.03 4.15
CA ASN A 13 -2.28 -13.50 4.70
C ASN A 13 -1.43 -14.10 3.58
N ASP A 14 -0.15 -13.70 3.50
CA ASP A 14 0.75 -14.15 2.46
C ASP A 14 0.93 -15.68 2.43
N SER A 15 0.83 -16.34 3.57
CA SER A 15 0.92 -17.80 3.64
C SER A 15 -0.20 -18.52 2.88
N TRP A 16 -1.28 -17.83 2.57
CA TRP A 16 -2.41 -18.35 1.79
C TRP A 16 -2.22 -18.20 0.27
N ILE A 17 -1.19 -17.48 -0.14
CA ILE A 17 -0.90 -17.22 -1.55
C ILE A 17 0.14 -18.24 -2.02
N SER A 18 -0.21 -19.05 -2.99
CA SER A 18 0.72 -20.04 -3.55
C SER A 18 1.79 -19.38 -4.43
N ASP A 19 2.89 -20.07 -4.67
CA ASP A 19 3.93 -19.59 -5.58
C ASP A 19 3.40 -19.47 -7.02
N GLU A 20 2.46 -20.31 -7.40
CA GLU A 20 1.80 -20.24 -8.70
C GLU A 20 0.99 -18.96 -8.85
N GLU A 21 0.27 -18.58 -7.80
CA GLU A 21 -0.50 -17.33 -7.76
C GLU A 21 0.42 -16.11 -7.85
N ILE A 22 1.52 -16.11 -7.10
CA ILE A 22 2.53 -15.04 -7.17
C ILE A 22 3.08 -14.94 -8.61
N THR A 23 3.42 -16.08 -9.22
CA THR A 23 3.94 -16.10 -10.59
C THR A 23 2.91 -15.56 -11.58
N SER A 24 1.63 -15.86 -11.37
CA SER A 24 0.57 -15.40 -12.27
C SER A 24 0.37 -13.89 -12.28
N ILE A 25 0.72 -13.20 -11.19
CA ILE A 25 0.55 -11.76 -11.06
C ILE A 25 1.88 -10.98 -11.10
N LYS A 26 2.99 -11.65 -11.35
CA LYS A 26 4.33 -11.02 -11.34
C LYS A 26 4.50 -9.88 -12.34
N ASN A 27 3.66 -9.84 -13.37
CA ASN A 27 3.71 -8.80 -14.41
C ASN A 27 2.61 -7.73 -14.24
N VAL A 28 1.77 -7.86 -13.21
CA VAL A 28 0.72 -6.88 -12.95
C VAL A 28 1.32 -5.66 -12.28
N PRO A 29 1.10 -4.44 -12.79
CA PRO A 29 1.50 -3.23 -12.08
C PRO A 29 0.74 -3.13 -10.76
N ILE A 30 1.47 -3.01 -9.64
CA ILE A 30 0.86 -2.99 -8.31
C ILE A 30 1.48 -1.88 -7.46
N TRP A 31 0.65 -1.15 -6.73
CA TRP A 31 1.09 -0.17 -5.74
C TRP A 31 0.45 -0.51 -4.39
N PHE A 32 1.27 -0.99 -3.46
CA PHE A 32 0.83 -1.32 -2.11
C PHE A 32 0.87 -0.10 -1.20
N THR A 33 -0.09 0.00 -0.30
CA THR A 33 -0.10 1.03 0.75
C THR A 33 -0.41 0.39 2.09
N TYR A 34 0.41 0.66 3.10
CA TYR A 34 0.15 0.22 4.46
C TYR A 34 0.94 1.06 5.48
N ALA A 35 0.56 0.97 6.74
CA ALA A 35 1.31 1.55 7.84
C ALA A 35 1.94 0.43 8.68
N LYS A 36 3.16 0.66 9.14
CA LYS A 36 3.91 -0.33 9.92
C LYS A 36 3.26 -0.67 11.25
N ASN A 37 2.50 0.26 11.81
CA ASN A 37 1.80 0.09 13.08
C ASN A 37 0.35 -0.40 12.94
N ASP A 38 -0.02 -0.97 11.79
CA ASP A 38 -1.31 -1.61 11.61
C ASP A 38 -1.42 -2.81 12.55
N ARG A 39 -2.36 -2.74 13.49
CA ARG A 39 -2.59 -3.79 14.49
C ARG A 39 -3.80 -4.67 14.17
N VAL A 40 -4.53 -4.33 13.14
CA VAL A 40 -5.67 -5.12 12.67
C VAL A 40 -5.17 -6.18 11.69
N VAL A 41 -4.30 -5.78 10.77
CA VAL A 41 -3.68 -6.66 9.79
C VAL A 41 -2.17 -6.46 9.88
N ASP A 42 -1.45 -7.47 10.36
CA ASP A 42 0.00 -7.39 10.52
C ASP A 42 0.67 -7.27 9.14
N PRO A 43 1.32 -6.14 8.82
CA PRO A 43 1.97 -5.97 7.52
C PRO A 43 3.07 -6.99 7.25
N ASN A 44 3.74 -7.48 8.29
CA ASN A 44 4.82 -8.46 8.14
C ASN A 44 4.32 -9.81 7.63
N GLU A 45 3.07 -10.14 7.88
CA GLU A 45 2.44 -11.38 7.43
C GLU A 45 1.58 -11.19 6.19
N ASN A 46 1.32 -9.96 5.79
CA ASN A 46 0.42 -9.61 4.69
C ASN A 46 1.16 -8.79 3.63
N SER A 47 0.98 -7.49 3.59
CA SER A 47 1.52 -6.63 2.52
C SER A 47 3.03 -6.77 2.32
N LYS A 48 3.81 -6.66 3.39
CA LYS A 48 5.27 -6.71 3.30
C LYS A 48 5.75 -8.07 2.79
N ALA A 49 5.17 -9.15 3.29
CA ALA A 49 5.54 -10.49 2.87
C ALA A 49 5.23 -10.73 1.39
N THR A 50 4.05 -10.28 0.95
CA THR A 50 3.64 -10.41 -0.45
C THR A 50 4.51 -9.56 -1.38
N ILE A 51 4.85 -8.33 -0.98
CA ILE A 51 5.76 -7.45 -1.71
C ILE A 51 7.11 -8.14 -1.93
N ASP A 52 7.69 -8.70 -0.87
CA ASP A 52 9.00 -9.36 -0.94
C ASP A 52 8.98 -10.54 -1.93
N ARG A 53 7.91 -11.30 -1.94
CA ARG A 53 7.75 -12.43 -2.88
C ARG A 53 7.57 -11.97 -4.32
N LEU A 54 6.83 -10.89 -4.55
CA LEU A 54 6.65 -10.33 -5.89
C LEU A 54 7.96 -9.76 -6.44
N ILE A 55 8.76 -9.11 -5.61
CA ILE A 55 10.08 -8.62 -5.99
C ILE A 55 10.96 -9.81 -6.40
N LYS A 56 10.97 -10.87 -5.61
CA LYS A 56 11.73 -12.07 -5.88
C LYS A 56 11.31 -12.76 -7.17
N ALA A 57 10.01 -12.71 -7.49
CA ALA A 57 9.46 -13.28 -8.72
C ALA A 57 9.76 -12.44 -9.97
N GLY A 58 10.28 -11.22 -9.79
CA GLY A 58 10.68 -10.37 -10.90
C GLY A 58 9.66 -9.30 -11.31
N ASN A 59 8.72 -8.94 -10.42
CA ASN A 59 7.82 -7.83 -10.72
C ASN A 59 8.62 -6.53 -10.76
N VAL A 60 8.67 -5.90 -11.93
CA VAL A 60 9.43 -4.65 -12.15
C VAL A 60 8.56 -3.40 -12.08
N ASN A 61 7.24 -3.55 -11.97
CA ASN A 61 6.30 -2.44 -11.83
C ASN A 61 5.56 -2.54 -10.50
N LEU A 62 6.34 -2.67 -9.44
CA LEU A 62 5.86 -2.78 -8.07
C LEU A 62 6.24 -1.52 -7.32
N HIS A 63 5.26 -0.90 -6.73
CA HIS A 63 5.44 0.34 -5.95
C HIS A 63 4.85 0.17 -4.56
N LYS A 64 5.31 0.96 -3.63
CA LYS A 64 4.78 0.93 -2.27
C LYS A 64 4.84 2.30 -1.60
N SER A 65 3.85 2.56 -0.77
CA SER A 65 3.84 3.67 0.17
C SER A 65 3.70 3.08 1.56
N VAL A 66 4.78 3.13 2.33
CA VAL A 66 4.85 2.55 3.67
C VAL A 66 5.00 3.69 4.66
N PHE A 67 4.03 3.81 5.55
CA PHE A 67 4.01 4.86 6.57
C PHE A 67 4.32 4.26 7.94
N ASP A 68 4.96 5.03 8.80
CA ASP A 68 5.22 4.57 10.18
C ASP A 68 3.93 4.55 10.99
N SER A 69 3.06 5.52 10.75
CA SER A 69 1.76 5.67 11.41
C SER A 69 0.81 6.44 10.50
N VAL A 70 -0.45 6.56 10.90
CA VAL A 70 -1.43 7.35 10.15
C VAL A 70 -1.82 8.55 11.00
N VAL A 71 -1.47 9.75 10.52
CA VAL A 71 -1.77 10.99 11.22
C VAL A 71 -2.57 11.94 10.33
N ASP A 72 -3.30 12.85 10.97
CA ASP A 72 -4.02 13.88 10.23
C ASP A 72 -3.04 14.86 9.57
N THR A 73 -3.23 15.08 8.28
CA THR A 73 -2.40 16.00 7.49
C THR A 73 -3.15 17.26 7.07
N SER A 74 -4.46 17.34 7.41
CA SER A 74 -5.30 18.49 7.06
C SER A 74 -5.03 19.70 7.94
N GLY A 75 -4.48 19.50 9.15
CA GLY A 75 -4.32 20.54 10.16
C GLY A 75 -5.59 20.81 10.96
N LEU A 76 -6.69 20.08 10.66
CA LEU A 76 -7.99 20.30 11.30
C LEU A 76 -8.16 19.50 12.59
N TYR A 77 -7.52 18.34 12.69
CA TYR A 77 -7.68 17.45 13.82
C TYR A 77 -6.36 17.30 14.58
N LYS A 78 -6.42 17.56 15.87
CA LYS A 78 -5.24 17.52 16.76
C LYS A 78 -5.59 16.79 18.05
N ASP A 79 -4.56 16.25 18.70
CA ASP A 79 -4.69 15.66 20.01
C ASP A 79 -4.70 16.76 21.11
N GLU A 80 -4.77 16.35 22.38
CA GLU A 80 -4.81 17.27 23.51
C GLU A 80 -3.54 18.11 23.65
N GLU A 81 -2.42 17.66 23.08
CA GLU A 81 -1.13 18.33 23.12
C GLU A 81 -0.89 19.25 21.92
N GLY A 82 -1.83 19.31 20.99
CA GLY A 82 -1.73 20.12 19.79
C GLY A 82 -0.99 19.45 18.64
N ASN A 83 -0.64 18.18 18.76
CA ASN A 83 -0.03 17.40 17.69
C ASN A 83 -1.09 16.90 16.72
N PRO A 84 -0.72 16.61 15.46
CA PRO A 84 -1.67 16.01 14.52
C PRO A 84 -2.31 14.76 15.12
N TYR A 85 -3.62 14.61 14.96
CA TYR A 85 -4.33 13.46 15.48
C TYR A 85 -3.81 12.17 14.84
N GLU A 86 -3.51 11.15 15.64
CA GLU A 86 -3.06 9.86 15.15
C GLU A 86 -4.23 8.89 15.09
N TYR A 87 -4.46 8.37 13.89
CA TYR A 87 -5.48 7.36 13.62
C TYR A 87 -4.89 5.95 13.81
N PRO A 88 -5.74 4.92 14.00
CA PRO A 88 -5.25 3.54 13.93
C PRO A 88 -4.48 3.29 12.64
N GLY A 89 -3.39 2.55 12.71
CA GLY A 89 -2.53 2.28 11.56
C GLY A 89 -3.23 1.55 10.41
N HIS A 90 -4.34 0.87 10.70
CA HIS A 90 -5.16 0.23 9.67
C HIS A 90 -5.82 1.24 8.73
N PHE A 91 -5.93 2.50 9.12
CA PHE A 91 -6.61 3.54 8.34
C PHE A 91 -5.73 4.19 7.27
N SER A 92 -4.74 3.47 6.75
CA SER A 92 -3.81 4.02 5.74
C SER A 92 -4.50 4.46 4.44
N TRP A 93 -5.75 4.02 4.19
CA TRP A 93 -6.54 4.53 3.06
C TRP A 93 -6.75 6.04 3.09
N ILE A 94 -6.64 6.68 4.25
CA ILE A 94 -6.71 8.15 4.38
C ILE A 94 -5.67 8.80 3.47
N TYR A 95 -4.44 8.29 3.48
CA TYR A 95 -3.36 8.80 2.64
C TYR A 95 -3.61 8.57 1.15
N VAL A 96 -4.20 7.43 0.81
CA VAL A 96 -4.53 7.11 -0.58
C VAL A 96 -5.56 8.12 -1.14
N PHE A 97 -6.64 8.32 -0.41
CA PHE A 97 -7.72 9.21 -0.87
C PHE A 97 -7.37 10.69 -0.79
N ASN A 98 -6.37 11.05 0.01
CA ASN A 98 -5.85 12.41 0.06
C ASN A 98 -4.70 12.66 -0.93
N ASP A 99 -4.39 11.70 -1.81
CA ASP A 99 -3.31 11.77 -2.80
C ASP A 99 -1.93 11.99 -2.15
N GLU A 100 -1.69 11.32 -1.03
CA GLU A 100 -0.43 11.44 -0.29
C GLU A 100 0.50 10.24 -0.48
N CYS A 101 0.10 9.25 -1.28
CA CYS A 101 0.92 8.09 -1.61
C CYS A 101 1.80 8.43 -2.80
N LYS A 102 3.10 8.58 -2.56
CA LYS A 102 4.06 9.02 -3.58
C LYS A 102 5.36 8.23 -3.51
N GLU A 103 5.96 8.04 -4.68
CA GLU A 103 7.36 7.63 -4.81
C GLU A 103 8.07 8.72 -5.61
N GLY A 104 8.92 9.50 -4.95
CA GLY A 104 9.53 10.67 -5.57
C GLY A 104 8.45 11.68 -6.00
N LYS A 105 8.39 11.97 -7.29
CA LYS A 105 7.40 12.91 -7.86
C LYS A 105 6.14 12.23 -8.36
N GLU A 106 6.10 10.88 -8.38
CA GLU A 106 4.97 10.13 -8.88
C GLU A 106 3.99 9.84 -7.76
N SER A 107 2.72 10.24 -7.93
CA SER A 107 1.66 9.88 -7.00
C SER A 107 0.97 8.59 -7.46
N LEU A 108 0.31 7.90 -6.52
CA LEU A 108 -0.42 6.67 -6.82
C LEU A 108 -1.46 6.91 -7.92
N TRP A 109 -2.23 7.99 -7.83
CA TRP A 109 -3.28 8.29 -8.81
C TRP A 109 -2.70 8.63 -10.18
N SER A 110 -1.61 9.40 -10.22
CA SER A 110 -0.90 9.72 -11.46
C SER A 110 -0.34 8.45 -12.12
N TRP A 111 0.27 7.58 -11.33
CA TRP A 111 0.78 6.29 -11.79
C TRP A 111 -0.36 5.40 -12.31
N LEU A 112 -1.45 5.30 -11.55
CA LEU A 112 -2.59 4.47 -11.93
C LEU A 112 -3.18 4.90 -13.27
N ALA A 113 -3.28 6.22 -13.49
CA ALA A 113 -3.82 6.78 -14.73
C ALA A 113 -3.00 6.41 -15.97
N LYS A 114 -1.72 6.09 -15.81
CA LYS A 114 -0.84 5.72 -16.90
C LYS A 114 -0.88 4.23 -17.24
N GLN A 115 -1.50 3.42 -16.38
CA GLN A 115 -1.52 1.97 -16.61
C GLN A 115 -2.60 1.61 -17.63
N SER A 116 -2.27 0.68 -18.51
CA SER A 116 -3.21 0.18 -19.50
C SER A 116 -2.96 -1.30 -19.74
N LYS A 117 -4.01 -2.00 -20.13
CA LYS A 117 -3.90 -3.37 -20.64
C LYS A 117 -3.44 -3.30 -22.08
N ALA A 118 -2.20 -3.61 -22.26
CA ALA A 118 -1.66 -3.65 -23.62
C ALA A 118 -1.91 -5.00 -24.26
#